data_b9038ee66365b0d93371142fbf4f69bc
#
_entry.id   b9038ee66365b0d93371142fbf4f69bc
#
_cell.length_a   1.000
_cell.length_b   1.000
_cell.length_c   1.000
_cell.angle_alpha   90.00
_cell.angle_beta   90.00
_cell.angle_gamma   90.00
#
_symmetry.space_group_name_H-M   'P 1'
#
loop_
_entity.id
_entity.type
_entity.pdbx_description
1 polymer ?
#
loop_
_entity_poly.entity_id
_entity_poly.type
_entity_poly.pdbx_seq_one_letter_code
_entity_poly.pdbx_strand_id
1 'polypeptide(L)'
;MRPDEEFEIIKEFVEEGNANFLKPKSDKYRANSKDHLKKLKEYFLNARPENKKKRKPSKTQNDEVLWEFIKSKYDLTDDKVKEYSKFHKIAMTYETILGSFLEEFVYINLKDLGWIWCSGNIVQDIDFIKKNTDEKNTNYNWVSLQIKTSDNTENAPASRVRDGTSILKWYRRFSQDSSKDNWGELINLVSENNKEIKNIIKDKLTDLNYKNFLQSKN
;
A
#
# COMPACT_ATOMS: atom_id res chain seq x y z
N MET A 1 -15.58 5.15 -12.10
CA MET A 1 -16.26 5.37 -10.80
C MET A 1 -15.71 6.65 -10.18
N ARG A 2 -16.54 7.46 -9.55
CA ARG A 2 -16.07 8.67 -8.84
C ARG A 2 -15.53 8.29 -7.46
N PRO A 3 -14.56 9.04 -6.89
CA PRO A 3 -14.01 8.73 -5.57
C PRO A 3 -15.06 8.66 -4.44
N ASP A 4 -16.10 9.49 -4.51
CA ASP A 4 -17.17 9.42 -3.52
C ASP A 4 -17.95 8.10 -3.57
N GLU A 5 -18.18 7.56 -4.76
CA GLU A 5 -18.85 6.26 -4.95
C GLU A 5 -17.97 5.12 -4.43
N GLU A 6 -16.65 5.19 -4.68
CA GLU A 6 -15.71 4.22 -4.15
C GLU A 6 -15.67 4.22 -2.62
N PHE A 7 -15.75 5.39 -1.99
CA PHE A 7 -15.79 5.48 -0.53
C PHE A 7 -17.05 4.83 0.07
N GLU A 8 -18.21 5.02 -0.56
CA GLU A 8 -19.46 4.36 -0.10
C GLU A 8 -19.38 2.83 -0.24
N ILE A 9 -18.74 2.32 -1.30
CA ILE A 9 -18.50 0.88 -1.46
C ILE A 9 -17.54 0.34 -0.39
N ILE A 10 -16.47 1.10 -0.06
CA ILE A 10 -15.57 0.72 1.05
C ILE A 10 -16.33 0.69 2.37
N LYS A 11 -17.26 1.61 2.59
CA LYS A 11 -18.09 1.65 3.79
C LYS A 11 -19.02 0.43 3.85
N GLU A 12 -19.70 0.07 2.74
CA GLU A 12 -20.49 -1.15 2.63
C GLU A 12 -19.66 -2.38 3.01
N PHE A 13 -18.47 -2.53 2.44
CA PHE A 13 -17.53 -3.61 2.72
C PHE A 13 -17.23 -3.76 4.23
N VAL A 14 -16.98 -2.64 4.91
CA VAL A 14 -16.71 -2.64 6.37
C VAL A 14 -17.96 -2.91 7.18
N GLU A 15 -19.12 -2.37 6.80
CA GLU A 15 -20.41 -2.58 7.48
C GLU A 15 -20.89 -4.03 7.38
N GLU A 16 -20.54 -4.75 6.30
CA GLU A 16 -20.77 -6.19 6.15
C GLU A 16 -19.84 -7.05 7.05
N GLY A 17 -18.94 -6.43 7.82
CA GLY A 17 -18.08 -7.13 8.77
C GLY A 17 -16.80 -7.74 8.16
N ASN A 18 -16.46 -7.41 6.90
CA ASN A 18 -15.29 -7.96 6.23
C ASN A 18 -13.97 -7.39 6.76
N ALA A 19 -13.99 -6.18 7.33
CA ALA A 19 -12.82 -5.52 7.90
C ALA A 19 -13.23 -4.46 8.93
N ASN A 20 -12.23 -3.72 9.43
CA ASN A 20 -12.46 -2.57 10.29
C ASN A 20 -11.85 -1.31 9.66
N PHE A 21 -12.51 -0.19 9.84
CA PHE A 21 -11.87 1.10 9.60
C PHE A 21 -10.69 1.33 10.54
N LEU A 22 -9.72 2.12 10.09
CA LEU A 22 -8.64 2.59 10.93
C LEU A 22 -9.21 3.29 12.17
N LYS A 23 -8.71 2.92 13.35
CA LYS A 23 -9.13 3.56 14.60
C LYS A 23 -8.78 5.05 14.59
N PRO A 24 -9.62 5.90 15.22
CA PRO A 24 -9.28 7.31 15.40
C PRO A 24 -7.95 7.45 16.14
N LYS A 25 -7.11 8.37 15.67
CA LYS A 25 -5.83 8.68 16.33
C LYS A 25 -5.99 9.52 17.61
N SER A 26 -7.19 9.97 17.91
CA SER A 26 -7.51 10.82 19.06
C SER A 26 -8.82 10.37 19.65
N ASP A 27 -8.90 10.33 20.98
CA ASP A 27 -10.12 10.03 21.75
C ASP A 27 -11.26 11.03 21.50
N LYS A 28 -10.95 12.14 20.82
CA LYS A 28 -11.95 13.13 20.38
C LYS A 28 -13.02 12.51 19.48
N TYR A 29 -12.71 11.43 18.76
CA TYR A 29 -13.62 10.78 17.83
C TYR A 29 -13.98 9.38 18.33
N ARG A 30 -15.25 9.12 18.50
CA ARG A 30 -15.73 7.75 18.71
C ARG A 30 -15.58 6.96 17.41
N ALA A 31 -15.04 5.75 17.50
CA ALA A 31 -14.89 4.87 16.33
C ALA A 31 -16.24 4.71 15.61
N ASN A 32 -16.21 4.74 14.27
CA ASN A 32 -17.36 4.63 13.38
C ASN A 32 -18.46 5.68 13.58
N SER A 33 -18.20 6.75 14.36
CA SER A 33 -19.11 7.89 14.44
C SER A 33 -19.14 8.67 13.14
N LYS A 34 -20.16 9.49 12.94
CA LYS A 34 -20.31 10.37 11.76
C LYS A 34 -19.08 11.26 11.54
N ASP A 35 -18.51 11.80 12.60
CA ASP A 35 -17.31 12.66 12.53
C ASP A 35 -16.05 11.85 12.19
N HIS A 36 -15.95 10.61 12.71
CA HIS A 36 -14.85 9.71 12.34
C HIS A 36 -14.93 9.33 10.86
N LEU A 37 -16.11 8.92 10.36
CA LEU A 37 -16.30 8.59 8.94
C LEU A 37 -16.01 9.79 8.02
N LYS A 38 -16.42 11.00 8.42
CA LYS A 38 -16.07 12.22 7.69
C LYS A 38 -14.56 12.41 7.59
N LYS A 39 -13.85 12.14 8.70
CA LYS A 39 -12.37 12.25 8.74
C LYS A 39 -11.69 11.18 7.90
N LEU A 40 -12.19 9.95 7.91
CA LEU A 40 -11.69 8.88 7.04
C LEU A 40 -11.90 9.22 5.57
N LYS A 41 -13.06 9.77 5.21
CA LYS A 41 -13.32 10.24 3.84
C LYS A 41 -12.35 11.35 3.41
N GLU A 42 -12.01 12.28 4.29
CA GLU A 42 -10.98 13.29 4.03
C GLU A 42 -9.60 12.63 3.78
N TYR A 43 -9.20 11.64 4.58
CA TYR A 43 -7.93 10.91 4.37
C TYR A 43 -7.93 10.16 3.04
N PHE A 44 -9.02 9.49 2.73
CA PHE A 44 -9.22 8.78 1.47
C PHE A 44 -9.06 9.71 0.27
N LEU A 45 -9.80 10.83 0.24
CA LEU A 45 -9.76 11.78 -0.86
C LEU A 45 -8.39 12.47 -0.99
N ASN A 46 -7.76 12.84 0.12
CA ASN A 46 -6.45 13.48 0.11
C ASN A 46 -5.31 12.57 -0.36
N ALA A 47 -5.48 11.25 -0.26
CA ALA A 47 -4.50 10.28 -0.71
C ALA A 47 -4.62 9.94 -2.20
N ARG A 48 -5.69 10.37 -2.87
CA ARG A 48 -5.91 10.15 -4.30
C ARG A 48 -4.95 10.97 -5.16
N PRO A 49 -4.57 10.47 -6.36
CA PRO A 49 -3.60 11.13 -7.25
C PRO A 49 -3.96 12.57 -7.58
N GLU A 50 -5.23 12.82 -7.86
CA GLU A 50 -5.77 14.13 -8.22
C GLU A 50 -5.71 15.17 -7.10
N ASN A 51 -5.61 14.70 -5.83
CA ASN A 51 -5.63 15.55 -4.63
C ASN A 51 -4.28 15.58 -3.89
N LYS A 52 -3.28 14.85 -4.38
CA LYS A 52 -1.98 14.77 -3.69
C LYS A 52 -1.28 16.13 -3.66
N LYS A 53 -1.26 16.74 -2.49
CA LYS A 53 -0.26 17.76 -2.18
C LYS A 53 1.13 17.11 -2.16
N LYS A 54 2.18 17.80 -2.67
CA LYS A 54 3.56 17.31 -2.58
C LYS A 54 3.84 16.80 -1.17
N ARG A 55 4.11 15.51 -1.03
CA ARG A 55 4.40 14.91 0.27
C ARG A 55 5.69 15.51 0.80
N LYS A 56 5.60 16.11 1.96
CA LYS A 56 6.80 16.51 2.70
C LYS A 56 7.39 15.26 3.34
N PRO A 57 8.71 15.10 3.32
CA PRO A 57 9.39 14.04 4.04
C PRO A 57 8.96 14.01 5.51
N SER A 58 8.63 12.85 6.04
CA SER A 58 8.44 12.69 7.47
C SER A 58 9.77 12.97 8.17
N LYS A 59 9.72 13.66 9.31
CA LYS A 59 10.91 13.83 10.14
C LYS A 59 11.27 12.49 10.76
N THR A 60 12.21 11.77 10.16
CA THR A 60 12.82 10.60 10.79
C THR A 60 13.70 11.06 11.93
N GLN A 61 13.50 10.50 13.11
CA GLN A 61 14.38 10.76 14.24
C GLN A 61 15.76 10.17 13.96
N ASN A 62 16.79 10.88 14.38
CA ASN A 62 18.16 10.42 14.26
C ASN A 62 18.49 9.61 15.53
N ASP A 63 18.92 8.39 15.37
CA ASP A 63 19.46 7.60 16.47
C ASP A 63 20.97 7.89 16.56
N GLU A 64 21.35 8.72 17.51
CA GLU A 64 22.76 9.12 17.71
C GLU A 64 23.61 7.94 18.13
N VAL A 65 23.08 7.01 18.94
CA VAL A 65 23.80 5.82 19.39
C VAL A 65 24.15 4.90 18.22
N LEU A 66 23.22 4.72 17.27
CA LEU A 66 23.46 3.95 16.04
C LEU A 66 24.63 4.56 15.25
N TRP A 67 24.65 5.88 15.09
CA TRP A 67 25.69 6.55 14.31
C TRP A 67 27.05 6.54 14.97
N GLU A 68 27.12 6.65 16.28
CA GLU A 68 28.38 6.49 17.05
C GLU A 68 28.92 5.06 16.93
N PHE A 69 28.05 4.06 16.98
CA PHE A 69 28.44 2.66 16.76
C PHE A 69 28.98 2.43 15.35
N ILE A 70 28.29 2.92 14.32
CA ILE A 70 28.71 2.80 12.91
C ILE A 70 30.05 3.52 12.71
N LYS A 71 30.22 4.74 13.29
CA LYS A 71 31.45 5.51 13.25
C LYS A 71 32.64 4.71 13.78
N SER A 72 32.48 4.13 14.97
CA SER A 72 33.51 3.32 15.62
C SER A 72 33.82 2.04 14.84
N LYS A 73 32.76 1.36 14.32
CA LYS A 73 32.92 0.08 13.63
C LYS A 73 33.66 0.20 12.30
N TYR A 74 33.44 1.30 11.59
CA TYR A 74 33.96 1.52 10.22
C TYR A 74 35.01 2.64 10.15
N ASP A 75 35.48 3.13 11.29
CA ASP A 75 36.49 4.19 11.39
C ASP A 75 36.16 5.43 10.54
N LEU A 76 34.92 5.91 10.69
CA LEU A 76 34.41 7.02 9.88
C LEU A 76 34.71 8.35 10.54
N THR A 77 34.94 9.37 9.70
CA THR A 77 35.01 10.76 10.17
C THR A 77 33.61 11.31 10.48
N ASP A 78 33.50 12.37 11.30
CA ASP A 78 32.23 13.02 11.63
C ASP A 78 31.46 13.50 10.37
N ASP A 79 32.19 13.99 9.37
CA ASP A 79 31.59 14.46 8.13
C ASP A 79 30.97 13.31 7.31
N LYS A 80 31.62 12.16 7.28
CA LYS A 80 31.07 10.94 6.67
C LYS A 80 29.83 10.45 7.40
N VAL A 81 29.83 10.46 8.72
CA VAL A 81 28.66 10.11 9.53
C VAL A 81 27.48 11.03 9.24
N LYS A 82 27.69 12.35 9.16
CA LYS A 82 26.68 13.34 8.80
C LYS A 82 26.11 13.08 7.39
N GLU A 83 26.97 12.80 6.42
CA GLU A 83 26.58 12.49 5.05
C GLU A 83 25.70 11.23 5.00
N TYR A 84 26.15 10.13 5.60
CA TYR A 84 25.40 8.87 5.61
C TYR A 84 24.07 8.99 6.37
N SER A 85 24.03 9.69 7.49
CA SER A 85 22.80 9.98 8.23
C SER A 85 21.80 10.77 7.38
N LYS A 86 22.27 11.74 6.59
CA LYS A 86 21.42 12.48 5.65
C LYS A 86 20.86 11.58 4.55
N PHE A 87 21.70 10.73 3.93
CA PHE A 87 21.25 9.78 2.92
C PHE A 87 20.27 8.76 3.49
N HIS A 88 20.53 8.24 4.68
CA HIS A 88 19.61 7.33 5.35
C HIS A 88 18.21 7.96 5.54
N LYS A 89 18.15 9.21 6.03
CA LYS A 89 16.88 9.94 6.17
C LYS A 89 16.16 10.11 4.84
N ILE A 90 16.88 10.41 3.78
CA ILE A 90 16.32 10.50 2.43
C ILE A 90 15.76 9.14 2.01
N ALA A 91 16.55 8.06 2.16
CA ALA A 91 16.13 6.70 1.79
C ALA A 91 14.86 6.28 2.53
N MET A 92 14.82 6.40 3.85
CA MET A 92 13.66 6.08 4.68
C MET A 92 12.40 6.85 4.26
N THR A 93 12.56 8.12 3.89
CA THR A 93 11.45 8.94 3.40
C THR A 93 10.90 8.42 2.09
N TYR A 94 11.81 8.10 1.15
CA TYR A 94 11.39 7.62 -0.17
C TYR A 94 10.83 6.20 -0.13
N GLU A 95 11.27 5.33 0.78
CA GLU A 95 10.67 4.01 0.97
C GLU A 95 9.18 4.10 1.31
N THR A 96 8.80 5.00 2.21
CA THR A 96 7.38 5.25 2.54
C THR A 96 6.59 5.79 1.34
N ILE A 97 7.21 6.69 0.57
CA ILE A 97 6.60 7.27 -0.63
C ILE A 97 6.44 6.20 -1.73
N LEU A 98 7.44 5.35 -1.92
CA LEU A 98 7.42 4.27 -2.91
C LEU A 98 6.28 3.27 -2.65
N GLY A 99 6.00 2.93 -1.38
CA GLY A 99 4.85 2.09 -1.05
C GLY A 99 3.54 2.68 -1.56
N SER A 100 3.33 3.97 -1.31
CA SER A 100 2.14 4.67 -1.78
C SER A 100 2.09 4.86 -3.30
N PHE A 101 3.23 5.00 -3.97
CA PHE A 101 3.27 5.04 -5.43
C PHE A 101 3.03 3.66 -6.05
N LEU A 102 3.43 2.59 -5.36
CA LEU A 102 3.10 1.23 -5.78
C LEU A 102 1.60 0.99 -5.74
N GLU A 103 0.94 1.38 -4.65
CA GLU A 103 -0.53 1.31 -4.56
C GLU A 103 -1.20 2.12 -5.68
N GLU A 104 -0.75 3.36 -5.91
CA GLU A 104 -1.30 4.20 -6.97
C GLU A 104 -1.09 3.59 -8.37
N PHE A 105 0.08 3.03 -8.64
CA PHE A 105 0.35 2.35 -9.91
C PHE A 105 -0.55 1.13 -10.12
N VAL A 106 -0.71 0.31 -9.09
CA VAL A 106 -1.63 -0.83 -9.13
C VAL A 106 -3.07 -0.38 -9.34
N TYR A 107 -3.52 0.66 -8.63
CA TYR A 107 -4.87 1.22 -8.79
C TYR A 107 -5.17 1.66 -10.23
N ILE A 108 -4.27 2.44 -10.83
CA ILE A 108 -4.45 2.95 -12.20
C ILE A 108 -4.67 1.80 -13.20
N ASN A 109 -4.01 0.66 -12.99
CA ASN A 109 -4.10 -0.49 -13.87
C ASN A 109 -5.27 -1.43 -13.54
N LEU A 110 -5.83 -1.39 -12.34
CA LEU A 110 -6.88 -2.31 -11.90
C LEU A 110 -8.27 -1.67 -11.73
N LYS A 111 -8.39 -0.35 -11.69
CA LYS A 111 -9.67 0.35 -11.44
C LYS A 111 -10.77 -0.02 -12.44
N ASP A 112 -10.40 -0.20 -13.71
CA ASP A 112 -11.35 -0.55 -14.78
C ASP A 112 -11.78 -2.04 -14.72
N LEU A 113 -11.16 -2.83 -13.85
CA LEU A 113 -11.49 -4.23 -13.57
C LEU A 113 -12.33 -4.38 -12.27
N GLY A 114 -12.84 -3.27 -11.74
CA GLY A 114 -13.68 -3.26 -10.54
C GLY A 114 -12.93 -3.27 -9.21
N TRP A 115 -11.59 -3.15 -9.23
CA TRP A 115 -10.81 -3.02 -8.00
C TRP A 115 -10.88 -1.60 -7.46
N ILE A 116 -11.10 -1.47 -6.16
CA ILE A 116 -11.22 -0.21 -5.42
C ILE A 116 -10.02 -0.10 -4.49
N TRP A 117 -9.32 1.01 -4.56
CA TRP A 117 -8.20 1.30 -3.69
C TRP A 117 -8.65 1.97 -2.39
N CYS A 118 -8.38 1.34 -1.25
CA CYS A 118 -8.63 1.88 0.10
C CYS A 118 -7.60 2.95 0.48
N SER A 119 -7.39 3.94 -0.41
CA SER A 119 -6.35 4.97 -0.25
C SER A 119 -6.42 5.68 1.10
N GLY A 120 -5.26 6.16 1.58
CA GLY A 120 -5.18 6.87 2.86
C GLY A 120 -5.16 5.95 4.08
N ASN A 121 -4.95 4.65 3.87
CA ASN A 121 -4.91 3.63 4.94
C ASN A 121 -6.18 3.66 5.81
N ILE A 122 -7.34 3.87 5.20
CA ILE A 122 -8.60 4.01 5.93
C ILE A 122 -9.17 2.69 6.42
N VAL A 123 -8.82 1.58 5.78
CA VAL A 123 -9.17 0.22 6.18
C VAL A 123 -7.93 -0.46 6.75
N GLN A 124 -8.11 -1.19 7.85
CA GLN A 124 -6.99 -1.88 8.50
C GLN A 124 -6.50 -3.04 7.64
N ASP A 125 -5.20 -3.07 7.37
CA ASP A 125 -4.48 -4.16 6.71
C ASP A 125 -4.92 -4.49 5.27
N ILE A 126 -5.76 -3.66 4.64
CA ILE A 126 -6.30 -3.86 3.29
C ILE A 126 -6.02 -2.63 2.44
N ASP A 127 -5.39 -2.85 1.29
CA ASP A 127 -5.09 -1.79 0.33
C ASP A 127 -6.10 -1.75 -0.82
N PHE A 128 -6.65 -2.92 -1.21
CA PHE A 128 -7.62 -3.02 -2.29
C PHE A 128 -8.75 -3.98 -1.93
N ILE A 129 -9.94 -3.66 -2.45
CA ILE A 129 -11.10 -4.53 -2.39
C ILE A 129 -11.74 -4.65 -3.77
N LYS A 130 -12.43 -5.76 -4.01
CA LYS A 130 -13.27 -5.97 -5.18
C LYS A 130 -14.51 -6.76 -4.77
N LYS A 131 -15.68 -6.34 -5.23
CA LYS A 131 -16.91 -7.11 -5.05
C LYS A 131 -16.87 -8.30 -5.98
N ASN A 132 -17.10 -9.50 -5.45
CA ASN A 132 -17.18 -10.71 -6.25
C ASN A 132 -18.49 -10.69 -7.00
N THR A 133 -18.43 -10.74 -8.33
CA THR A 133 -19.60 -10.77 -9.20
C THR A 133 -19.92 -12.17 -9.72
N ASP A 134 -19.09 -13.16 -9.40
CA ASP A 134 -19.27 -14.53 -9.85
C ASP A 134 -20.18 -15.29 -8.86
N GLU A 135 -21.47 -15.45 -9.23
CA GLU A 135 -22.48 -16.16 -8.45
C GLU A 135 -22.12 -17.64 -8.18
N LYS A 136 -21.14 -18.18 -8.91
CA LYS A 136 -20.67 -19.57 -8.75
C LYS A 136 -19.66 -19.76 -7.63
N ASN A 137 -19.07 -18.69 -7.14
CA ASN A 137 -18.01 -18.73 -6.10
C ASN A 137 -18.52 -18.11 -4.80
N THR A 138 -19.51 -18.74 -4.19
CA THR A 138 -20.47 -18.19 -3.23
C THR A 138 -19.97 -18.08 -1.79
N ASN A 139 -18.70 -18.30 -1.49
CA ASN A 139 -18.25 -18.26 -0.10
C ASN A 139 -17.85 -16.86 0.40
N TYR A 140 -17.55 -15.91 -0.48
CA TYR A 140 -17.18 -14.53 -0.09
C TYR A 140 -17.70 -13.52 -1.11
N ASN A 141 -18.46 -12.54 -0.64
CA ASN A 141 -18.94 -11.43 -1.48
C ASN A 141 -17.81 -10.49 -1.93
N TRP A 142 -16.65 -10.58 -1.31
CA TRP A 142 -15.54 -9.65 -1.49
C TRP A 142 -14.20 -10.36 -1.59
N VAL A 143 -13.33 -9.80 -2.43
CA VAL A 143 -11.91 -10.12 -2.48
C VAL A 143 -11.15 -8.95 -1.89
N SER A 144 -10.21 -9.23 -0.99
CA SER A 144 -9.37 -8.23 -0.32
C SER A 144 -7.91 -8.51 -0.64
N LEU A 145 -7.13 -7.45 -0.89
CA LEU A 145 -5.71 -7.55 -1.23
C LEU A 145 -4.89 -6.55 -0.41
N GLN A 146 -3.80 -7.03 0.18
CA GLN A 146 -2.73 -6.21 0.74
C GLN A 146 -1.51 -6.27 -0.18
N ILE A 147 -0.90 -5.11 -0.45
CA ILE A 147 0.32 -5.03 -1.26
C ILE A 147 1.49 -4.47 -0.45
N LYS A 148 2.70 -4.98 -0.75
CA LYS A 148 3.95 -4.56 -0.11
C LYS A 148 5.04 -4.35 -1.16
N THR A 149 6.01 -3.50 -0.87
CA THR A 149 7.18 -3.30 -1.74
C THR A 149 8.11 -4.50 -1.73
N SER A 150 8.24 -5.19 -0.59
CA SER A 150 9.00 -6.43 -0.45
C SER A 150 8.40 -7.34 0.63
N ASP A 151 8.84 -8.58 0.66
CA ASP A 151 8.51 -9.60 1.66
C ASP A 151 9.28 -9.44 2.98
N ASN A 152 10.00 -8.32 3.17
CA ASN A 152 10.80 -8.07 4.35
C ASN A 152 9.94 -8.14 5.63
N THR A 153 10.42 -8.94 6.59
CA THR A 153 9.74 -9.23 7.87
C THR A 153 9.65 -8.04 8.83
N GLU A 154 10.46 -6.98 8.65
CA GLU A 154 10.37 -5.76 9.46
C GLU A 154 9.01 -5.06 9.30
N ASN A 155 8.33 -5.30 8.18
CA ASN A 155 6.96 -4.91 7.92
C ASN A 155 6.02 -6.12 8.00
N ALA A 156 6.28 -7.05 8.95
CA ALA A 156 5.44 -8.22 9.11
C ALA A 156 3.96 -7.82 9.10
N PRO A 157 3.12 -8.49 8.31
CA PRO A 157 1.70 -8.20 8.29
C PRO A 157 1.14 -8.39 9.70
N ALA A 158 0.19 -7.55 10.07
CA ALA A 158 -0.56 -7.73 11.31
C ALA A 158 -1.03 -9.19 11.41
N SER A 159 -1.16 -9.70 12.63
CA SER A 159 -1.54 -11.11 12.88
C SER A 159 -2.78 -11.57 12.10
N ARG A 160 -3.64 -10.62 11.72
CA ARG A 160 -4.86 -10.84 10.92
C ARG A 160 -4.61 -11.09 9.42
N VAL A 161 -3.41 -10.83 8.94
CA VAL A 161 -3.02 -11.00 7.53
C VAL A 161 -2.05 -12.17 7.38
N ARG A 162 -1.94 -13.03 8.39
CA ARG A 162 -1.12 -14.27 8.33
C ARG A 162 -1.85 -15.37 7.57
N ASP A 163 -1.13 -16.42 7.21
CA ASP A 163 -1.68 -17.56 6.48
C ASP A 163 -2.99 -18.06 7.08
N GLY A 164 -3.98 -18.31 6.23
CA GLY A 164 -5.33 -18.70 6.63
C GLY A 164 -6.35 -17.57 6.73
N THR A 165 -5.98 -16.31 6.43
CA THR A 165 -6.94 -15.21 6.31
C THR A 165 -7.48 -15.09 4.89
N SER A 166 -8.68 -14.49 4.74
CA SER A 166 -9.29 -14.21 3.44
C SER A 166 -8.63 -13.06 2.66
N ILE A 167 -7.62 -12.40 3.26
CA ILE A 167 -6.91 -11.29 2.63
C ILE A 167 -5.78 -11.84 1.78
N LEU A 168 -5.84 -11.62 0.47
CA LEU A 168 -4.76 -11.92 -0.45
C LEU A 168 -3.56 -11.03 -0.13
N LYS A 169 -2.36 -11.59 -0.18
CA LYS A 169 -1.11 -10.86 0.05
C LYS A 169 -0.27 -10.88 -1.20
N TRP A 170 0.29 -9.74 -1.52
CA TRP A 170 1.28 -9.65 -2.57
C TRP A 170 2.40 -8.69 -2.19
N TYR A 171 3.59 -9.00 -2.62
CA TYR A 171 4.77 -8.14 -2.52
C TYR A 171 5.49 -8.10 -3.87
N ARG A 172 6.01 -6.92 -4.21
CA ARG A 172 6.61 -6.67 -5.52
C ARG A 172 7.95 -7.37 -5.71
N ARG A 173 8.75 -7.49 -4.65
CA ARG A 173 10.10 -8.08 -4.69
C ARG A 173 10.36 -9.00 -3.51
N PHE A 174 11.26 -9.93 -3.73
CA PHE A 174 11.83 -10.77 -2.69
C PHE A 174 13.00 -10.05 -2.02
N SER A 175 13.04 -10.03 -0.67
CA SER A 175 14.12 -9.40 0.10
C SER A 175 15.47 -10.11 -0.09
N GLN A 176 15.44 -11.43 -0.33
CA GLN A 176 16.62 -12.25 -0.54
C GLN A 176 17.11 -12.24 -2.00
N ASP A 177 16.27 -11.86 -2.96
CA ASP A 177 16.62 -11.82 -4.37
C ASP A 177 15.95 -10.62 -5.06
N SER A 178 16.58 -9.47 -4.94
CA SER A 178 16.08 -8.22 -5.53
C SER A 178 16.09 -8.19 -7.06
N SER A 179 16.70 -9.19 -7.72
CA SER A 179 16.69 -9.29 -9.19
C SER A 179 15.36 -9.82 -9.72
N LYS A 180 14.60 -10.55 -8.89
CA LYS A 180 13.30 -11.09 -9.26
C LYS A 180 12.18 -10.15 -8.86
N ASP A 181 11.32 -9.84 -9.80
CA ASP A 181 10.02 -9.22 -9.54
C ASP A 181 8.93 -10.29 -9.36
N ASN A 182 7.81 -9.87 -8.81
CA ASN A 182 6.70 -10.77 -8.50
C ASN A 182 5.38 -10.35 -9.18
N TRP A 183 5.45 -9.58 -10.27
CA TRP A 183 4.26 -9.11 -10.98
C TRP A 183 3.39 -10.25 -11.50
N GLY A 184 4.01 -11.37 -11.91
CA GLY A 184 3.29 -12.55 -12.36
C GLY A 184 2.30 -13.09 -11.34
N GLU A 185 2.66 -13.07 -10.05
CA GLU A 185 1.77 -13.47 -8.96
C GLU A 185 0.62 -12.48 -8.78
N LEU A 186 0.88 -11.16 -8.80
CA LEU A 186 -0.20 -10.17 -8.74
C LEU A 186 -1.18 -10.38 -9.89
N ILE A 187 -0.68 -10.57 -11.12
CA ILE A 187 -1.51 -10.80 -12.30
C ILE A 187 -2.40 -12.03 -12.10
N ASN A 188 -1.87 -13.12 -11.55
CA ASN A 188 -2.66 -14.32 -11.25
C ASN A 188 -3.74 -14.05 -10.20
N LEU A 189 -3.39 -13.39 -9.09
CA LEU A 189 -4.32 -13.06 -8.01
C LEU A 189 -5.49 -12.19 -8.49
N VAL A 190 -5.19 -11.11 -9.23
CA VAL A 190 -6.24 -10.13 -9.62
C VAL A 190 -7.03 -10.54 -10.86
N SER A 191 -6.53 -11.49 -11.64
CA SER A 191 -7.25 -12.01 -12.80
C SER A 191 -8.26 -13.10 -12.45
N GLU A 192 -8.20 -13.67 -11.24
CA GLU A 192 -9.11 -14.72 -10.79
C GLU A 192 -9.22 -15.88 -11.80
N ASN A 193 -8.10 -16.27 -12.42
CA ASN A 193 -7.99 -17.26 -13.50
C ASN A 193 -8.68 -16.85 -14.83
N ASN A 194 -9.19 -15.64 -14.96
CA ASN A 194 -9.74 -15.14 -16.21
C ASN A 194 -8.63 -14.81 -17.20
N LYS A 195 -8.54 -15.58 -18.30
CA LYS A 195 -7.48 -15.43 -19.31
C LYS A 195 -7.53 -14.09 -20.05
N GLU A 196 -8.73 -13.53 -20.26
CA GLU A 196 -8.90 -12.24 -20.94
C GLU A 196 -8.35 -11.11 -20.06
N ILE A 197 -8.74 -11.07 -18.77
CA ILE A 197 -8.21 -10.11 -17.80
C ILE A 197 -6.70 -10.24 -17.71
N LYS A 198 -6.18 -11.47 -17.59
CA LYS A 198 -4.74 -11.73 -17.54
C LYS A 198 -4.02 -11.15 -18.76
N ASN A 199 -4.56 -11.31 -19.95
CA ASN A 199 -3.97 -10.76 -21.17
C ASN A 199 -4.00 -9.22 -21.20
N ILE A 200 -5.03 -8.58 -20.65
CA ILE A 200 -5.14 -7.11 -20.60
C ILE A 200 -4.10 -6.49 -19.67
N ILE A 201 -3.77 -7.16 -18.55
CA ILE A 201 -2.93 -6.56 -17.49
C ILE A 201 -1.47 -6.99 -17.51
N LYS A 202 -1.13 -8.12 -18.15
CA LYS A 202 0.23 -8.68 -18.16
C LYS A 202 1.30 -7.72 -18.71
N ASP A 203 0.94 -6.93 -19.72
CA ASP A 203 1.85 -5.98 -20.33
C ASP A 203 1.84 -4.61 -19.62
N LYS A 204 0.90 -4.39 -18.72
CA LYS A 204 0.77 -3.17 -17.92
C LYS A 204 1.49 -3.27 -16.57
N LEU A 205 1.35 -4.39 -15.88
CA LEU A 205 1.92 -4.64 -14.56
C LEU A 205 3.33 -5.25 -14.70
N THR A 206 4.33 -4.38 -14.91
CA THR A 206 5.74 -4.75 -15.06
C THR A 206 6.63 -3.76 -14.29
N ASP A 207 7.85 -4.19 -13.94
CA ASP A 207 8.85 -3.30 -13.31
C ASP A 207 9.24 -2.14 -14.23
N LEU A 208 9.27 -2.35 -15.53
CA LEU A 208 9.57 -1.28 -16.49
C LEU A 208 8.50 -0.19 -16.46
N ASN A 209 7.23 -0.58 -16.53
CA ASN A 209 6.12 0.38 -16.48
C ASN A 209 6.03 1.08 -15.11
N TYR A 210 6.33 0.36 -14.02
CA TYR A 210 6.38 0.98 -12.71
C TYR A 210 7.53 2.01 -12.60
N LYS A 211 8.71 1.72 -13.15
CA LYS A 211 9.82 2.70 -13.23
C LYS A 211 9.44 3.93 -14.03
N ASN A 212 8.83 3.75 -15.20
CA ASN A 212 8.36 4.86 -16.04
C ASN A 212 7.31 5.71 -15.30
N PHE A 213 6.39 5.06 -14.60
CA PHE A 213 5.41 5.74 -13.74
C PHE A 213 6.08 6.56 -12.64
N LEU A 214 7.08 6.04 -11.94
CA LEU A 214 7.83 6.78 -10.91
C LEU A 214 8.55 8.00 -11.50
N GLN A 215 9.15 7.87 -12.68
CA GLN A 215 9.81 8.99 -13.37
C GLN A 215 8.83 10.11 -13.73
N SER A 216 7.59 9.79 -14.03
CA SER A 216 6.54 10.79 -14.31
C SER A 216 6.04 11.55 -13.07
N LYS A 217 6.50 11.18 -11.86
CA LYS A 217 6.13 11.83 -10.58
C LYS A 217 7.14 12.88 -10.09
N ASN A 218 8.24 13.08 -10.82
CA ASN A 218 9.28 14.08 -10.51
C ASN A 218 8.87 15.48 -10.95
#